data_bcbc71057a2e83ef2f3a712b6d5203ce
#
_entry.id   bcbc71057a2e83ef2f3a712b6d5203ce
#
_cell.length_a   1.000
_cell.length_b   1.000
_cell.length_c   1.000
_cell.angle_alpha   90.00
_cell.angle_beta   90.00
_cell.angle_gamma   90.00
#
_symmetry.space_group_name_H-M   'P 1'
#
loop_
_entity.id
_entity.type
_entity.pdbx_description
1 polymer ?
#
loop_
_entity_poly.entity_id
_entity_poly.type
_entity_poly.pdbx_seq_one_letter_code
_entity_poly.pdbx_strand_id
1 'polypeptide(L)'
;AIALGAEAAVLSGDATDHGLDLHAPAAERLVAQVRRLADHCPVLMLQGTFSHEPPGTLAIFRLLGGRHPVHVANSIAQVALTAQDEWLASTSWCFDSVPTGARALFTCIPTVNKAVVAATVGAAEAAQAVGEHLALLLRGYAPIHRAARRQGVPTIGVSHGTVFGCVSEHGVPMAGFDHEFTTGALFGAEAQAFMLGHIHRHQAWEQESRVGRQCIAYPGSIGRFHYGEEGGKGFLFWEIDADQARF
;
A
#
# COMPACT_ATOMS: atom_id res chain seq x y z
N ALA A 1 -9.18 0.32 14.37
CA ALA A 1 -8.05 1.27 14.30
C ALA A 1 -8.15 2.33 15.41
N ILE A 2 -9.20 3.18 15.44
CA ILE A 2 -9.33 4.29 16.41
C ILE A 2 -9.28 3.78 17.84
N ALA A 3 -10.08 2.77 18.21
CA ALA A 3 -10.11 2.20 19.56
C ALA A 3 -8.78 1.54 19.97
N LEU A 4 -7.91 1.22 19.03
CA LEU A 4 -6.59 0.64 19.28
C LEU A 4 -5.48 1.71 19.34
N GLY A 5 -5.82 2.99 19.20
CA GLY A 5 -4.85 4.07 19.25
C GLY A 5 -3.88 4.11 18.07
N ALA A 6 -4.35 3.78 16.86
CA ALA A 6 -3.49 3.80 15.67
C ALA A 6 -2.90 5.19 15.42
N GLU A 7 -1.60 5.27 15.19
CA GLU A 7 -0.86 6.51 14.93
C GLU A 7 -0.90 6.95 13.47
N ALA A 8 -1.25 6.05 12.56
CA ALA A 8 -1.53 6.31 11.15
C ALA A 8 -2.50 5.25 10.62
N ALA A 9 -3.29 5.60 9.61
CA ALA A 9 -4.17 4.66 8.91
C ALA A 9 -3.77 4.55 7.45
N VAL A 10 -3.75 3.31 6.92
CA VAL A 10 -3.41 3.02 5.53
C VAL A 10 -4.59 2.32 4.87
N LEU A 11 -5.07 2.88 3.76
CA LEU A 11 -6.00 2.23 2.83
C LEU A 11 -5.18 1.79 1.61
N SER A 12 -5.00 0.49 1.45
CA SER A 12 -4.10 -0.10 0.45
C SER A 12 -4.73 -0.31 -0.93
N GLY A 13 -5.66 0.56 -1.31
CA GLY A 13 -6.35 0.58 -2.61
C GLY A 13 -7.71 -0.11 -2.59
N ASP A 14 -8.44 0.06 -3.69
CA ASP A 14 -9.80 -0.44 -3.90
C ASP A 14 -10.77 -0.05 -2.78
N ALA A 15 -10.71 1.23 -2.36
CA ALA A 15 -11.66 1.82 -1.43
C ALA A 15 -13.06 2.00 -2.08
N THR A 16 -13.13 1.94 -3.41
CA THR A 16 -14.35 1.98 -4.22
C THR A 16 -14.40 0.80 -5.18
N ASP A 17 -15.60 0.41 -5.60
CA ASP A 17 -15.81 -0.66 -6.59
C ASP A 17 -15.83 -0.12 -8.04
N HIS A 18 -16.04 1.18 -8.19
CA HIS A 18 -16.04 1.91 -9.47
C HIS A 18 -15.87 3.40 -9.21
N GLY A 19 -15.79 4.20 -10.26
CA GLY A 19 -15.65 5.66 -10.13
C GLY A 19 -16.67 6.24 -9.15
N LEU A 20 -16.22 7.10 -8.24
CA LEU A 20 -17.07 7.73 -7.23
C LEU A 20 -18.13 8.62 -7.89
N ASP A 21 -19.38 8.23 -7.70
CA ASP A 21 -20.53 9.07 -7.96
C ASP A 21 -20.84 9.86 -6.68
N LEU A 22 -20.62 11.18 -6.72
CA LEU A 22 -20.68 12.03 -5.53
C LEU A 22 -22.05 12.06 -4.84
N HIS A 23 -23.13 11.73 -5.55
CA HIS A 23 -24.47 11.63 -4.96
C HIS A 23 -24.83 10.21 -4.47
N ALA A 24 -23.95 9.24 -4.66
CA ALA A 24 -24.18 7.90 -4.15
C ALA A 24 -24.02 7.83 -2.61
N PRO A 25 -24.92 7.14 -1.89
CA PRO A 25 -24.77 6.97 -0.44
C PRO A 25 -23.46 6.30 -0.03
N ALA A 26 -22.85 5.51 -0.91
CA ALA A 26 -21.54 4.89 -0.68
C ALA A 26 -20.43 5.94 -0.61
N ALA A 27 -20.47 6.97 -1.48
CA ALA A 27 -19.50 8.06 -1.48
C ALA A 27 -19.57 8.85 -0.16
N GLU A 28 -20.78 9.21 0.28
CA GLU A 28 -20.99 9.90 1.57
C GLU A 28 -20.41 9.08 2.73
N ARG A 29 -20.71 7.78 2.78
CA ARG A 29 -20.20 6.89 3.84
C ARG A 29 -18.69 6.77 3.83
N LEU A 30 -18.09 6.61 2.65
CA LEU A 30 -16.63 6.53 2.52
C LEU A 30 -15.97 7.83 3.01
N VAL A 31 -16.47 8.99 2.54
CA VAL A 31 -15.99 10.30 2.97
C VAL A 31 -16.11 10.45 4.50
N ALA A 32 -17.25 10.08 5.09
CA ALA A 32 -17.46 10.15 6.53
C ALA A 32 -16.47 9.25 7.32
N GLN A 33 -16.18 8.04 6.82
CA GLN A 33 -15.23 7.14 7.49
C GLN A 33 -13.78 7.62 7.35
N VAL A 34 -13.36 8.08 6.17
CA VAL A 34 -12.03 8.65 5.98
C VAL A 34 -11.86 9.91 6.83
N ARG A 35 -12.87 10.79 6.88
CA ARG A 35 -12.88 11.95 7.76
C ARG A 35 -12.73 11.55 9.24
N ARG A 36 -13.47 10.54 9.68
CA ARG A 36 -13.39 10.04 11.06
C ARG A 36 -12.00 9.50 11.40
N LEU A 37 -11.32 8.83 10.46
CA LEU A 37 -9.92 8.43 10.61
C LEU A 37 -9.02 9.66 10.69
N ALA A 38 -9.19 10.64 9.78
CA ALA A 38 -8.39 11.86 9.75
C ALA A 38 -8.61 12.78 10.96
N ASP A 39 -9.70 12.64 11.69
CA ASP A 39 -9.90 13.29 12.98
C ASP A 39 -9.13 12.60 14.13
N HIS A 40 -8.60 11.39 13.88
CA HIS A 40 -7.85 10.61 14.85
C HIS A 40 -6.34 10.54 14.56
N CYS A 41 -5.96 10.27 13.31
CA CYS A 41 -4.57 10.11 12.88
C CYS A 41 -4.38 10.47 11.39
N PRO A 42 -3.14 10.72 10.93
CA PRO A 42 -2.84 10.85 9.51
C PRO A 42 -3.29 9.64 8.69
N VAL A 43 -3.83 9.89 7.50
CA VAL A 43 -4.37 8.84 6.62
C VAL A 43 -3.58 8.80 5.32
N LEU A 44 -3.14 7.62 4.91
CA LEU A 44 -2.57 7.34 3.59
C LEU A 44 -3.56 6.50 2.79
N MET A 45 -3.98 7.00 1.63
CA MET A 45 -4.80 6.26 0.67
C MET A 45 -3.96 5.96 -0.57
N LEU A 46 -3.81 4.68 -0.89
CA LEU A 46 -3.14 4.24 -2.10
C LEU A 46 -4.18 4.03 -3.20
N GLN A 47 -3.86 4.42 -4.43
CA GLN A 47 -4.68 4.09 -5.59
C GLN A 47 -4.64 2.59 -5.88
N GLY A 48 -5.80 1.97 -5.97
CA GLY A 48 -5.99 0.56 -6.32
C GLY A 48 -6.17 0.31 -7.81
N THR A 49 -6.92 -0.73 -8.16
CA THR A 49 -7.19 -1.17 -9.52
C THR A 49 -7.92 -0.11 -10.33
N PHE A 50 -7.49 0.17 -11.56
CA PHE A 50 -8.07 1.25 -12.37
C PHE A 50 -9.54 1.04 -12.76
N SER A 51 -10.03 -0.20 -12.78
CA SER A 51 -11.45 -0.48 -12.99
C SER A 51 -12.30 -0.10 -11.77
N HIS A 52 -11.76 -0.21 -10.58
CA HIS A 52 -12.40 0.16 -9.32
C HIS A 52 -12.18 1.62 -8.98
N GLU A 53 -10.96 2.09 -9.14
CA GLU A 53 -10.53 3.45 -8.85
C GLU A 53 -9.93 4.11 -10.10
N PRO A 54 -10.74 4.58 -11.06
CA PRO A 54 -10.23 5.34 -12.20
C PRO A 54 -9.32 6.50 -11.76
N PRO A 55 -8.30 6.86 -12.55
CA PRO A 55 -7.39 7.96 -12.21
C PRO A 55 -8.13 9.24 -11.81
N GLY A 56 -7.79 9.77 -10.63
CA GLY A 56 -8.44 10.96 -10.07
C GLY A 56 -9.58 10.67 -9.08
N THR A 57 -10.13 9.46 -9.02
CA THR A 57 -11.22 9.10 -8.10
C THR A 57 -10.91 9.47 -6.66
N LEU A 58 -9.71 9.18 -6.18
CA LEU A 58 -9.31 9.47 -4.80
C LEU A 58 -8.86 10.92 -4.57
N ALA A 59 -8.72 11.75 -5.61
CA ALA A 59 -8.15 13.09 -5.48
C ALA A 59 -8.92 13.99 -4.50
N ILE A 60 -10.25 13.83 -4.43
CA ILE A 60 -11.13 14.59 -3.56
C ILE A 60 -10.80 14.40 -2.07
N PHE A 61 -10.24 13.25 -1.68
CA PHE A 61 -9.92 12.97 -0.28
C PHE A 61 -8.76 13.84 0.25
N ARG A 62 -7.91 14.40 -0.63
CA ARG A 62 -6.89 15.39 -0.24
C ARG A 62 -7.49 16.69 0.30
N LEU A 63 -8.75 16.96 -0.05
CA LEU A 63 -9.48 18.16 0.36
C LEU A 63 -10.27 17.96 1.66
N LEU A 64 -10.28 16.74 2.21
CA LEU A 64 -10.96 16.50 3.47
C LEU A 64 -10.25 17.25 4.61
N GLY A 65 -10.92 18.26 5.13
CA GLY A 65 -10.51 18.95 6.34
C GLY A 65 -10.71 18.01 7.55
N GLY A 66 -9.64 17.52 8.14
CA GLY A 66 -9.61 16.75 9.37
C GLY A 66 -8.62 17.38 10.35
N ARG A 67 -8.48 16.77 11.51
CA ARG A 67 -7.45 17.14 12.49
C ARG A 67 -6.06 16.80 11.96
N HIS A 68 -5.98 15.72 11.17
CA HIS A 68 -4.77 15.23 10.50
C HIS A 68 -4.98 15.16 8.99
N PRO A 69 -3.90 15.26 8.19
CA PRO A 69 -3.99 15.26 6.74
C PRO A 69 -4.30 13.88 6.14
N VAL A 70 -4.97 13.90 4.99
CA VAL A 70 -5.13 12.73 4.13
C VAL A 70 -4.17 12.86 2.94
N HIS A 71 -3.25 11.91 2.79
CA HIS A 71 -2.40 11.79 1.62
C HIS A 71 -2.96 10.74 0.65
N VAL A 72 -3.01 11.08 -0.64
CA VAL A 72 -3.41 10.15 -1.71
C VAL A 72 -2.21 9.86 -2.58
N ALA A 73 -1.73 8.63 -2.52
CA ALA A 73 -0.61 8.12 -3.31
C ALA A 73 -1.15 7.46 -4.60
N ASN A 74 -1.07 8.17 -5.72
CA ASN A 74 -1.51 7.73 -7.04
C ASN A 74 -0.37 7.59 -8.07
N SER A 75 0.85 7.68 -7.61
CA SER A 75 2.08 7.46 -8.38
C SER A 75 3.12 6.76 -7.52
N ILE A 76 4.09 6.13 -8.16
CA ILE A 76 5.22 5.52 -7.46
C ILE A 76 6.05 6.65 -6.85
N ALA A 77 6.08 6.71 -5.52
CA ALA A 77 6.81 7.74 -4.77
C ALA A 77 7.05 7.27 -3.33
N GLN A 78 7.98 7.94 -2.66
CA GLN A 78 8.09 7.83 -1.20
C GLN A 78 7.37 9.00 -0.52
N VAL A 79 6.82 8.72 0.66
CA VAL A 79 6.14 9.69 1.49
C VAL A 79 6.62 9.52 2.93
N ALA A 80 7.11 10.57 3.53
CA ALA A 80 7.48 10.58 4.94
C ALA A 80 6.33 11.13 5.79
N LEU A 81 6.03 10.47 6.90
CA LEU A 81 5.20 11.02 7.95
C LEU A 81 6.11 11.70 8.96
N THR A 82 5.91 12.99 9.19
CA THR A 82 6.73 13.79 10.11
C THR A 82 6.26 13.68 11.55
N ALA A 83 7.09 14.14 12.49
CA ALA A 83 6.74 14.24 13.91
C ALA A 83 5.58 15.23 14.18
N GLN A 84 5.27 16.11 13.23
CA GLN A 84 4.15 17.05 13.28
C GLN A 84 2.87 16.49 12.62
N ASP A 85 2.85 15.21 12.30
CA ASP A 85 1.76 14.53 11.58
C ASP A 85 1.51 15.04 10.16
N GLU A 86 2.53 15.59 9.51
CA GLU A 86 2.46 16.06 8.13
C GLU A 86 2.98 15.00 7.15
N TRP A 87 2.42 14.98 5.94
CA TRP A 87 2.90 14.15 4.84
C TRP A 87 3.84 14.94 3.94
N LEU A 88 5.09 14.48 3.83
CA LEU A 88 6.08 15.01 2.91
C LEU A 88 6.32 13.99 1.79
N ALA A 89 5.96 14.33 0.55
CA ALA A 89 6.19 13.47 -0.61
C ALA A 89 7.57 13.75 -1.24
N SER A 90 8.20 12.71 -1.77
CA SER A 90 9.40 12.83 -2.60
C SER A 90 9.08 13.52 -3.92
N THR A 91 10.04 14.25 -4.47
CA THR A 91 9.90 14.91 -5.79
C THR A 91 10.11 13.95 -6.96
N SER A 92 10.61 12.74 -6.68
CA SER A 92 10.78 11.64 -7.62
C SER A 92 10.29 10.34 -6.99
N TRP A 93 10.58 9.21 -7.59
CA TRP A 93 10.20 7.89 -7.06
C TRP A 93 10.79 7.58 -5.67
N CYS A 94 11.86 8.25 -5.27
CA CYS A 94 12.62 8.01 -4.04
C CYS A 94 13.12 9.34 -3.46
N PHE A 95 13.31 9.41 -2.14
CA PHE A 95 14.08 10.49 -1.51
C PHE A 95 15.59 10.26 -1.72
N ASP A 96 16.33 11.35 -1.90
CA ASP A 96 17.81 11.31 -1.95
C ASP A 96 18.41 11.04 -0.57
N SER A 97 17.73 11.47 0.49
CA SER A 97 18.09 11.24 1.89
C SER A 97 16.85 11.14 2.77
N VAL A 98 16.98 10.57 3.95
CA VAL A 98 15.87 10.49 4.92
C VAL A 98 15.46 11.91 5.31
N PRO A 99 14.20 12.29 5.14
CA PRO A 99 13.74 13.63 5.50
C PRO A 99 13.90 13.89 6.99
N THR A 100 14.39 15.09 7.31
CA THR A 100 14.55 15.52 8.71
C THR A 100 13.20 15.54 9.41
N GLY A 101 13.12 14.96 10.61
CA GLY A 101 11.88 14.88 11.39
C GLY A 101 10.90 13.80 10.92
N ALA A 102 11.29 12.95 9.98
CA ALA A 102 10.50 11.78 9.62
C ALA A 102 10.38 10.82 10.81
N ARG A 103 9.15 10.42 11.16
CA ARG A 103 8.87 9.37 12.16
C ARG A 103 8.48 8.03 11.51
N ALA A 104 8.16 8.04 10.22
CA ALA A 104 7.97 6.85 9.39
C ALA A 104 8.19 7.18 7.91
N LEU A 105 8.70 6.23 7.14
CA LEU A 105 8.92 6.35 5.70
C LEU A 105 8.08 5.32 4.95
N PHE A 106 7.17 5.80 4.11
CA PHE A 106 6.30 4.96 3.28
C PHE A 106 6.80 4.94 1.85
N THR A 107 6.88 3.75 1.25
CA THR A 107 7.15 3.55 -0.17
C THR A 107 5.86 3.10 -0.83
N CYS A 108 5.26 3.99 -1.64
CA CYS A 108 3.96 3.79 -2.25
C CYS A 108 4.11 3.28 -3.69
N ILE A 109 3.54 2.12 -3.98
CA ILE A 109 3.52 1.50 -5.30
C ILE A 109 2.06 1.18 -5.64
N PRO A 110 1.31 2.13 -6.21
CA PRO A 110 -0.07 1.92 -6.66
C PRO A 110 -0.12 0.93 -7.83
N THR A 111 -1.31 0.56 -8.26
CA THR A 111 -1.50 -0.29 -9.45
C THR A 111 -0.79 0.29 -10.66
N VAL A 112 0.01 -0.55 -11.35
CA VAL A 112 0.74 -0.20 -12.57
C VAL A 112 -0.06 -0.71 -13.77
N ASN A 113 -0.36 0.20 -14.71
CA ASN A 113 -1.10 -0.17 -15.91
C ASN A 113 -0.22 -0.93 -16.92
N LYS A 114 -0.40 -2.24 -17.01
CA LYS A 114 0.28 -3.09 -17.99
C LYS A 114 -0.06 -2.75 -19.44
N ALA A 115 -1.23 -2.16 -19.69
CA ALA A 115 -1.66 -1.87 -21.06
C ALA A 115 -0.68 -0.94 -21.81
N VAL A 116 -0.07 0.00 -21.10
CA VAL A 116 0.94 0.90 -21.66
C VAL A 116 2.19 0.12 -22.06
N VAL A 117 2.64 -0.82 -21.24
CA VAL A 117 3.81 -1.67 -21.52
C VAL A 117 3.47 -2.69 -22.61
N ALA A 118 2.28 -3.30 -22.56
CA ALA A 118 1.81 -4.25 -23.56
C ALA A 118 1.71 -3.66 -24.99
N ALA A 119 1.35 -2.38 -25.10
CA ALA A 119 1.33 -1.67 -26.37
C ALA A 119 2.73 -1.53 -27.01
N THR A 120 3.79 -1.63 -26.21
CA THR A 120 5.18 -1.46 -26.66
C THR A 120 5.87 -2.80 -26.94
N VAL A 121 5.68 -3.80 -26.08
CA VAL A 121 6.43 -5.08 -26.14
C VAL A 121 5.56 -6.31 -26.36
N GLY A 122 4.24 -6.17 -26.45
CA GLY A 122 3.30 -7.29 -26.55
C GLY A 122 2.79 -7.77 -25.18
N ALA A 123 1.61 -8.40 -25.17
CA ALA A 123 0.93 -8.72 -23.91
C ALA A 123 1.64 -9.81 -23.08
N ALA A 124 2.26 -10.79 -23.74
CA ALA A 124 2.96 -11.88 -23.06
C ALA A 124 4.24 -11.40 -22.37
N GLU A 125 5.02 -10.57 -23.08
CA GLU A 125 6.27 -10.03 -22.57
C GLU A 125 6.05 -8.89 -21.57
N ALA A 126 4.91 -8.18 -21.64
CA ALA A 126 4.61 -7.07 -20.75
C ALA A 126 4.54 -7.48 -19.27
N ALA A 127 3.96 -8.64 -18.97
CA ALA A 127 3.86 -9.13 -17.61
C ALA A 127 5.25 -9.38 -16.99
N GLN A 128 6.14 -10.06 -17.75
CA GLN A 128 7.51 -10.32 -17.32
C GLN A 128 8.30 -9.02 -17.20
N ALA A 129 8.23 -8.14 -18.21
CA ALA A 129 8.94 -6.87 -18.20
C ALA A 129 8.53 -5.98 -17.04
N VAL A 130 7.23 -5.87 -16.73
CA VAL A 130 6.74 -5.12 -15.56
C VAL A 130 7.26 -5.73 -14.26
N GLY A 131 7.21 -7.06 -14.11
CA GLY A 131 7.71 -7.75 -12.91
C GLY A 131 9.21 -7.52 -12.68
N GLU A 132 10.02 -7.61 -13.74
CA GLU A 132 11.47 -7.35 -13.68
C GLU A 132 11.78 -5.90 -13.31
N HIS A 133 11.09 -4.93 -13.92
CA HIS A 133 11.25 -3.52 -13.60
C HIS A 133 10.83 -3.19 -12.17
N LEU A 134 9.72 -3.76 -11.70
CA LEU A 134 9.28 -3.59 -10.30
C LEU A 134 10.27 -4.22 -9.32
N ALA A 135 10.87 -5.37 -9.64
CA ALA A 135 11.90 -5.97 -8.81
C ALA A 135 13.18 -5.12 -8.75
N LEU A 136 13.56 -4.47 -9.86
CA LEU A 136 14.67 -3.51 -9.88
C LEU A 136 14.36 -2.27 -9.05
N LEU A 137 13.17 -1.70 -9.23
CA LEU A 137 12.69 -0.55 -8.47
C LEU A 137 12.69 -0.84 -6.96
N LEU A 138 12.15 -1.98 -6.55
CA LEU A 138 12.11 -2.41 -5.15
C LEU A 138 13.51 -2.52 -4.54
N ARG A 139 14.46 -3.13 -5.26
CA ARG A 139 15.87 -3.15 -4.83
C ARG A 139 16.47 -1.75 -4.72
N GLY A 140 16.04 -0.84 -5.59
CA GLY A 140 16.47 0.57 -5.57
C GLY A 140 16.11 1.31 -4.28
N TYR A 141 15.09 0.88 -3.55
CA TYR A 141 14.71 1.48 -2.26
C TYR A 141 15.56 1.00 -1.09
N ALA A 142 16.27 -0.13 -1.19
CA ALA A 142 17.03 -0.70 -0.07
C ALA A 142 18.05 0.26 0.56
N PRO A 143 18.79 1.11 -0.20
CA PRO A 143 19.72 2.06 0.41
C PRO A 143 19.05 3.08 1.34
N ILE A 144 17.93 3.66 0.91
CA ILE A 144 17.21 4.67 1.71
C ILE A 144 16.51 4.03 2.91
N HIS A 145 15.95 2.81 2.76
CA HIS A 145 15.37 2.06 3.87
C HIS A 145 16.42 1.70 4.93
N ARG A 146 17.61 1.27 4.53
CA ARG A 146 18.72 1.08 5.47
C ARG A 146 19.16 2.37 6.16
N ALA A 147 19.17 3.49 5.43
CA ALA A 147 19.49 4.78 6.01
C ALA A 147 18.45 5.23 7.05
N ALA A 148 17.17 5.05 6.75
CA ALA A 148 16.05 5.34 7.65
C ALA A 148 16.13 4.50 8.92
N ARG A 149 16.35 3.19 8.78
CA ARG A 149 16.49 2.28 9.92
C ARG A 149 17.64 2.68 10.84
N ARG A 150 18.81 3.03 10.29
CA ARG A 150 19.94 3.53 11.11
C ARG A 150 19.65 4.80 11.89
N GLN A 151 18.61 5.55 11.48
CA GLN A 151 18.14 6.76 12.17
C GLN A 151 16.95 6.47 13.09
N GLY A 152 16.57 5.20 13.28
CA GLY A 152 15.42 4.82 14.10
C GLY A 152 14.07 5.07 13.42
N VAL A 153 14.05 5.30 12.10
CA VAL A 153 12.82 5.56 11.33
C VAL A 153 12.31 4.26 10.69
N PRO A 154 11.13 3.77 11.08
CA PRO A 154 10.51 2.60 10.46
C PRO A 154 10.17 2.83 8.98
N THR A 155 10.28 1.76 8.19
CA THR A 155 10.05 1.79 6.74
C THR A 155 8.93 0.84 6.35
N ILE A 156 7.96 1.35 5.61
CA ILE A 156 6.73 0.65 5.24
C ILE A 156 6.56 0.72 3.71
N GLY A 157 6.47 -0.43 3.06
CA GLY A 157 5.95 -0.52 1.69
C GLY A 157 4.42 -0.56 1.71
N VAL A 158 3.80 0.14 0.79
CA VAL A 158 2.35 0.07 0.55
C VAL A 158 2.14 -0.18 -0.92
N SER A 159 1.47 -1.27 -1.28
CA SER A 159 1.23 -1.59 -2.68
C SER A 159 -0.13 -2.22 -2.90
N HIS A 160 -0.61 -2.16 -4.15
CA HIS A 160 -1.85 -2.78 -4.59
C HIS A 160 -1.56 -3.64 -5.82
N GLY A 161 -1.60 -4.96 -5.66
CA GLY A 161 -1.28 -5.91 -6.72
C GLY A 161 -1.12 -7.35 -6.22
N THR A 162 -0.81 -8.25 -7.13
CA THR A 162 -0.72 -9.68 -6.88
C THR A 162 0.69 -10.07 -6.43
N VAL A 163 0.80 -10.92 -5.40
CA VAL A 163 2.04 -11.62 -5.06
C VAL A 163 2.00 -13.02 -5.66
N PHE A 164 3.07 -13.42 -6.33
CA PHE A 164 3.19 -14.76 -6.94
C PHE A 164 2.92 -15.85 -5.90
N GLY A 165 2.00 -16.74 -6.25
CA GLY A 165 1.59 -17.85 -5.39
C GLY A 165 0.55 -17.49 -4.32
N CYS A 166 0.01 -16.26 -4.31
CA CYS A 166 -1.14 -15.96 -3.46
C CYS A 166 -2.41 -16.64 -3.97
N VAL A 167 -3.40 -16.76 -3.10
CA VAL A 167 -4.67 -17.40 -3.41
C VAL A 167 -5.84 -16.45 -3.21
N SER A 168 -6.88 -16.61 -4.02
CA SER A 168 -8.11 -15.84 -3.90
C SER A 168 -8.88 -16.18 -2.60
N GLU A 169 -9.95 -15.47 -2.34
CA GLU A 169 -10.90 -15.72 -1.25
C GLU A 169 -11.52 -17.12 -1.31
N HIS A 170 -11.55 -17.73 -2.49
CA HIS A 170 -12.04 -19.10 -2.71
C HIS A 170 -10.92 -20.17 -2.67
N GLY A 171 -9.68 -19.75 -2.32
CA GLY A 171 -8.53 -20.67 -2.25
C GLY A 171 -7.93 -21.07 -3.60
N VAL A 172 -8.31 -20.38 -4.68
CA VAL A 172 -7.76 -20.62 -6.02
C VAL A 172 -6.49 -19.79 -6.21
N PRO A 173 -5.40 -20.37 -6.74
CA PRO A 173 -4.20 -19.61 -7.07
C PRO A 173 -4.52 -18.44 -8.01
N MET A 174 -4.01 -17.28 -7.67
CA MET A 174 -4.17 -16.06 -8.48
C MET A 174 -3.01 -15.93 -9.45
N ALA A 175 -3.34 -15.70 -10.73
CA ALA A 175 -2.39 -15.18 -11.72
C ALA A 175 -2.68 -13.69 -11.92
N GLY A 176 -1.65 -12.86 -11.79
CA GLY A 176 -1.83 -11.41 -11.84
C GLY A 176 -2.27 -10.91 -13.22
N PHE A 177 -3.43 -10.29 -13.28
CA PHE A 177 -3.88 -9.55 -14.46
C PHE A 177 -3.21 -8.18 -14.57
N ASP A 178 -2.92 -7.55 -13.42
CA ASP A 178 -2.21 -6.28 -13.34
C ASP A 178 -0.69 -6.52 -13.26
N HIS A 179 -0.05 -6.13 -12.18
CA HIS A 179 1.35 -6.43 -11.96
C HIS A 179 1.50 -7.48 -10.87
N GLU A 180 2.58 -8.25 -10.96
CA GLU A 180 2.86 -9.33 -10.04
C GLU A 180 4.22 -9.14 -9.38
N PHE A 181 4.25 -9.29 -8.06
CA PHE A 181 5.46 -9.26 -7.26
C PHE A 181 5.88 -10.66 -6.87
N THR A 182 7.18 -10.90 -6.75
CA THR A 182 7.66 -12.04 -5.96
C THR A 182 7.88 -11.59 -4.52
N THR A 183 7.69 -12.49 -3.56
CA THR A 183 8.03 -12.22 -2.14
C THR A 183 9.49 -11.80 -1.99
N GLY A 184 10.39 -12.44 -2.75
CA GLY A 184 11.82 -12.08 -2.76
C GLY A 184 12.10 -10.65 -3.24
N ALA A 185 11.32 -10.14 -4.20
CA ALA A 185 11.45 -8.75 -4.65
C ALA A 185 10.98 -7.76 -3.57
N LEU A 186 9.86 -8.06 -2.90
CA LEU A 186 9.34 -7.24 -1.81
C LEU A 186 10.30 -7.21 -0.61
N PHE A 187 10.81 -8.37 -0.18
CA PHE A 187 11.83 -8.44 0.87
C PHE A 187 13.13 -7.74 0.46
N GLY A 188 13.48 -7.78 -0.84
CA GLY A 188 14.66 -7.12 -1.40
C GLY A 188 14.63 -5.59 -1.32
N ALA A 189 13.47 -4.98 -1.10
CA ALA A 189 13.36 -3.55 -0.79
C ALA A 189 13.87 -3.20 0.62
N GLU A 190 14.00 -4.20 1.51
CA GLU A 190 14.46 -4.06 2.88
C GLU A 190 13.60 -3.13 3.76
N ALA A 191 12.31 -2.99 3.44
CA ALA A 191 11.34 -2.37 4.35
C ALA A 191 10.96 -3.37 5.45
N GLN A 192 10.65 -2.89 6.67
CA GLN A 192 10.18 -3.76 7.76
C GLN A 192 8.82 -4.36 7.47
N ALA A 193 7.91 -3.58 6.89
CA ALA A 193 6.55 -4.02 6.54
C ALA A 193 6.25 -3.79 5.07
N PHE A 194 5.46 -4.67 4.45
CA PHE A 194 4.71 -4.40 3.23
C PHE A 194 3.22 -4.61 3.48
N MET A 195 2.45 -3.53 3.42
CA MET A 195 0.99 -3.52 3.51
C MET A 195 0.41 -3.61 2.11
N LEU A 196 -0.23 -4.74 1.80
CA LEU A 196 -0.72 -5.03 0.46
C LEU A 196 -2.24 -4.94 0.38
N GLY A 197 -2.77 -4.45 -0.74
CA GLY A 197 -4.18 -4.54 -1.14
C GLY A 197 -4.36 -5.39 -2.38
N HIS A 198 -5.60 -5.57 -2.87
CA HIS A 198 -6.04 -6.32 -4.03
C HIS A 198 -6.59 -7.71 -3.71
N ILE A 199 -5.94 -8.50 -2.88
CA ILE A 199 -6.37 -9.88 -2.58
C ILE A 199 -7.30 -9.88 -1.37
N HIS A 200 -8.50 -10.44 -1.54
CA HIS A 200 -9.57 -10.43 -0.53
C HIS A 200 -9.40 -11.47 0.58
N ARG A 201 -8.39 -12.33 0.48
CA ARG A 201 -8.02 -13.31 1.50
C ARG A 201 -6.80 -12.81 2.28
N HIS A 202 -6.89 -12.86 3.61
CA HIS A 202 -5.72 -12.60 4.45
C HIS A 202 -4.62 -13.63 4.20
N GLN A 203 -3.43 -13.14 3.90
CA GLN A 203 -2.22 -13.94 3.67
C GLN A 203 -1.00 -13.13 4.11
N ALA A 204 0.01 -13.83 4.63
CA ALA A 204 1.23 -13.18 5.09
C ALA A 204 2.47 -14.01 4.83
N TRP A 205 3.59 -13.34 4.69
CA TRP A 205 4.94 -13.90 4.57
C TRP A 205 5.87 -13.14 5.49
N GLU A 206 6.78 -13.86 6.11
CA GLU A 206 7.77 -13.30 7.03
C GLU A 206 9.16 -13.78 6.66
N GLN A 207 10.14 -12.93 6.93
CA GLN A 207 11.55 -13.25 6.74
C GLN A 207 12.37 -12.63 7.86
N GLU A 208 13.20 -13.45 8.49
CA GLU A 208 14.30 -12.97 9.33
C GLU A 208 15.53 -12.74 8.45
N SER A 209 16.14 -11.59 8.59
CA SER A 209 17.32 -11.21 7.83
C SER A 209 18.26 -10.36 8.68
N ARG A 210 19.44 -10.03 8.16
CA ARG A 210 20.35 -9.07 8.80
C ARG A 210 19.78 -7.65 8.95
N VAL A 211 18.64 -7.38 8.36
CA VAL A 211 17.92 -6.11 8.51
C VAL A 211 16.74 -6.22 9.48
N GLY A 212 16.68 -7.29 10.27
CA GLY A 212 15.61 -7.57 11.23
C GLY A 212 14.48 -8.40 10.63
N ARG A 213 13.36 -8.47 11.36
CA ARG A 213 12.16 -9.17 10.92
C ARG A 213 11.36 -8.31 9.96
N GLN A 214 11.11 -8.86 8.78
CA GLN A 214 10.31 -8.25 7.73
C GLN A 214 9.00 -9.02 7.58
N CYS A 215 7.88 -8.30 7.45
CA CYS A 215 6.55 -8.88 7.23
C CYS A 215 5.91 -8.31 5.97
N ILE A 216 5.29 -9.18 5.18
CA ILE A 216 4.45 -8.80 4.03
C ILE A 216 3.06 -9.36 4.31
N ALA A 217 1.99 -8.57 4.19
CA ALA A 217 0.65 -9.10 4.40
C ALA A 217 -0.43 -8.37 3.60
N TYR A 218 -1.40 -9.17 3.13
CA TYR A 218 -2.73 -8.73 2.76
C TYR A 218 -3.64 -8.80 3.98
N PRO A 219 -4.38 -7.75 4.34
CA PRO A 219 -5.41 -7.84 5.37
C PRO A 219 -6.59 -8.73 4.92
N GLY A 220 -6.77 -8.88 3.62
CA GLY A 220 -7.99 -9.33 3.01
C GLY A 220 -9.00 -8.20 2.86
N SER A 221 -10.21 -8.52 2.44
CA SER A 221 -11.31 -7.55 2.36
C SER A 221 -11.90 -7.25 3.74
N ILE A 222 -12.42 -6.04 3.91
CA ILE A 222 -13.04 -5.61 5.17
C ILE A 222 -14.39 -6.30 5.45
N GLY A 223 -15.03 -6.82 4.41
CA GLY A 223 -16.30 -7.55 4.48
C GLY A 223 -16.33 -8.69 3.48
N ARG A 224 -17.40 -9.51 3.56
CA ARG A 224 -17.67 -10.53 2.56
C ARG A 224 -18.48 -9.92 1.42
N PHE A 225 -17.95 -10.03 0.20
CA PHE A 225 -18.58 -9.51 -1.01
C PHE A 225 -19.22 -10.61 -1.87
N HIS A 226 -18.77 -11.86 -1.72
CA HIS A 226 -19.24 -13.00 -2.48
C HIS A 226 -19.69 -14.16 -1.58
N TYR A 227 -20.59 -14.99 -2.09
CA TYR A 227 -20.97 -16.25 -1.42
C TYR A 227 -19.78 -17.20 -1.39
N GLY A 228 -19.62 -17.93 -0.27
CA GLY A 228 -18.55 -18.91 -0.11
C GLY A 228 -17.21 -18.33 0.32
N GLU A 229 -17.10 -17.04 0.57
CA GLU A 229 -15.89 -16.48 1.19
C GLU A 229 -15.74 -16.97 2.62
N GLU A 230 -14.63 -17.64 2.89
CA GLU A 230 -14.28 -18.19 4.21
C GLU A 230 -13.26 -17.29 4.93
N GLY A 231 -13.10 -17.57 6.24
CA GLY A 231 -12.12 -16.89 7.09
C GLY A 231 -12.58 -15.56 7.67
N GLY A 232 -11.72 -14.97 8.47
CA GLY A 232 -11.94 -13.67 9.12
C GLY A 232 -11.84 -12.52 8.11
N LYS A 233 -12.66 -11.51 8.31
CA LYS A 233 -12.62 -10.25 7.54
C LYS A 233 -12.33 -9.10 8.49
N GLY A 234 -11.58 -8.10 8.01
CA GLY A 234 -11.23 -6.99 8.87
C GLY A 234 -10.02 -6.20 8.36
N PHE A 235 -9.22 -5.74 9.28
CA PHE A 235 -8.01 -4.97 9.02
C PHE A 235 -6.87 -5.50 9.90
N LEU A 236 -5.62 -5.22 9.50
CA LEU A 236 -4.44 -5.52 10.31
C LEU A 236 -4.07 -4.31 11.17
N PHE A 237 -3.76 -4.56 12.42
CA PHE A 237 -3.16 -3.57 13.30
C PHE A 237 -1.67 -3.87 13.41
N TRP A 238 -0.87 -3.01 12.80
CA TRP A 238 0.57 -3.16 12.71
C TRP A 238 1.29 -2.44 13.85
N GLU A 239 2.29 -3.09 14.39
CA GLU A 239 3.30 -2.49 15.25
C GLU A 239 4.63 -2.55 14.53
N ILE A 240 5.20 -1.39 14.20
CA ILE A 240 6.40 -1.27 13.37
C ILE A 240 7.37 -0.32 14.02
N ASP A 241 8.58 -0.78 14.25
CA ASP A 241 9.70 0.04 14.66
C ASP A 241 10.87 -0.08 13.66
N ALA A 242 12.03 0.46 13.99
CA ALA A 242 13.19 0.42 13.10
C ALA A 242 13.80 -0.99 12.92
N ASP A 243 13.47 -1.94 13.79
CA ASP A 243 14.07 -3.28 13.82
C ASP A 243 13.13 -4.37 13.34
N GLN A 244 11.81 -4.19 13.52
CA GLN A 244 10.83 -5.23 13.23
C GLN A 244 9.45 -4.68 12.84
N ALA A 245 8.67 -5.54 12.22
CA ALA A 245 7.24 -5.36 12.03
C ALA A 245 6.47 -6.60 12.48
N ARG A 246 5.28 -6.37 13.05
CA ARG A 246 4.31 -7.43 13.41
C ARG A 246 2.89 -6.89 13.32
N PHE A 247 1.90 -7.77 13.27
CA PHE A 247 0.47 -7.43 13.23
C PHE A 247 -0.36 -8.48 13.97
#